data_090b9eb236eefe090862d8ea1d2d799f
#
_entry.id   090b9eb236eefe090862d8ea1d2d799f
#
_cell.length_a   1.000
_cell.length_b   1.000
_cell.length_c   1.000
_cell.angle_alpha   90.00
_cell.angle_beta   90.00
_cell.angle_gamma   90.00
#
_symmetry.space_group_name_H-M   'P 1'
#
loop_
_entity.id
_entity.type
_entity.pdbx_description
1 polymer ?
#
loop_
_entity_poly.entity_id
_entity_poly.type
_entity_poly.pdbx_seq_one_letter_code
_entity_poly.pdbx_strand_id
1 'polypeptide(L)'
;MIIDVIIPAYNEQDAVGKVIRALPENMLREIVVVNNNSSDATTTNATAAGATVLQETRQGYGFACLKGIGYLKAKATPPDIVLFIDADFSDQPREAALILEPIINGRADMVIGSRAAGNKEKGSMTIPQVFGTWLATTLLRIIYKASFTDLGPFRAIKFCKLLALNMQDTTFGWTVEMQLKATQQKLVCEEVPVTYRKRVGVSKISGTVKGTLMAGYKILYTIFKYS
;
A
#
# COMPACT_ATOMS: atom_id res chain seq x y z
N MET A 1 -4.54 21.46 -0.57
CA MET A 1 -3.67 20.31 -0.32
C MET A 1 -3.80 19.36 -1.50
N ILE A 2 -2.69 18.99 -2.11
CA ILE A 2 -2.66 18.15 -3.32
C ILE A 2 -2.45 16.70 -2.89
N ILE A 3 -3.36 15.81 -3.30
CA ILE A 3 -3.35 14.39 -2.95
C ILE A 3 -3.32 13.57 -4.23
N ASP A 4 -2.32 12.70 -4.36
CA ASP A 4 -2.21 11.75 -5.46
C ASP A 4 -2.25 10.31 -4.93
N VAL A 5 -2.70 9.39 -5.78
CA VAL A 5 -2.80 7.97 -5.45
C VAL A 5 -1.79 7.16 -6.27
N ILE A 6 -1.14 6.19 -5.65
CA ILE A 6 -0.32 5.18 -6.32
C ILE A 6 -0.99 3.81 -6.13
N ILE A 7 -1.28 3.15 -7.24
CA ILE A 7 -1.88 1.81 -7.29
C ILE A 7 -0.92 0.85 -8.01
N PRO A 8 -0.13 0.04 -7.27
CA PRO A 8 0.64 -1.03 -7.88
C PRO A 8 -0.30 -2.10 -8.43
N ALA A 9 -0.14 -2.51 -9.70
CA ALA A 9 -1.03 -3.47 -10.34
C ALA A 9 -0.25 -4.54 -11.12
N TYR A 10 -0.62 -5.81 -10.90
CA TYR A 10 -0.08 -6.95 -11.65
C TYR A 10 -1.18 -7.96 -11.96
N ASN A 11 -1.63 -8.02 -13.20
CA ASN A 11 -2.72 -8.88 -13.67
C ASN A 11 -4.01 -8.69 -12.84
N GLU A 12 -4.52 -7.46 -12.81
CA GLU A 12 -5.73 -7.06 -12.06
C GLU A 12 -6.80 -6.45 -12.98
N GLN A 13 -6.93 -6.95 -14.21
CA GLN A 13 -7.87 -6.44 -15.21
C GLN A 13 -9.32 -6.36 -14.71
N ASP A 14 -9.77 -7.30 -13.86
CA ASP A 14 -11.16 -7.38 -13.38
C ASP A 14 -11.45 -6.48 -12.18
N ALA A 15 -10.40 -5.95 -11.55
CA ALA A 15 -10.46 -5.22 -10.29
C ALA A 15 -10.03 -3.75 -10.41
N VAL A 16 -8.95 -3.45 -11.15
CA VAL A 16 -8.32 -2.13 -11.16
C VAL A 16 -9.29 -1.00 -11.50
N GLY A 17 -10.15 -1.18 -12.50
CA GLY A 17 -11.17 -0.18 -12.86
C GLY A 17 -12.22 0.04 -11.77
N LYS A 18 -12.50 -0.98 -10.94
CA LYS A 18 -13.43 -0.85 -9.79
C LYS A 18 -12.78 -0.03 -8.68
N VAL A 19 -11.48 -0.27 -8.41
CA VAL A 19 -10.71 0.51 -7.43
C VAL A 19 -10.71 1.98 -7.82
N ILE A 20 -10.35 2.31 -9.07
CA ILE A 20 -10.24 3.68 -9.56
C ILE A 20 -11.58 4.42 -9.43
N ARG A 21 -12.66 3.83 -9.95
CA ARG A 21 -14.00 4.47 -9.90
C ARG A 21 -14.60 4.59 -8.50
N ALA A 22 -14.11 3.82 -7.53
CA ALA A 22 -14.61 3.88 -6.15
C ALA A 22 -13.83 4.85 -5.26
N LEU A 23 -12.69 5.36 -5.70
CA LEU A 23 -11.94 6.40 -5.01
C LEU A 23 -12.71 7.74 -5.01
N PRO A 24 -12.59 8.57 -3.96
CA PRO A 24 -13.27 9.87 -3.89
C PRO A 24 -12.58 10.91 -4.80
N GLU A 25 -13.05 11.03 -6.05
CA GLU A 25 -12.45 11.90 -7.08
C GLU A 25 -12.29 13.36 -6.63
N ASN A 26 -13.23 13.88 -5.84
CA ASN A 26 -13.21 15.27 -5.38
C ASN A 26 -12.08 15.58 -4.39
N MET A 27 -11.39 14.58 -3.86
CA MET A 27 -10.26 14.73 -2.94
C MET A 27 -8.91 14.55 -3.64
N LEU A 28 -8.89 14.00 -4.85
CA LEU A 28 -7.69 13.52 -5.51
C LEU A 28 -7.37 14.36 -6.76
N ARG A 29 -6.11 14.72 -6.93
CA ARG A 29 -5.65 15.37 -8.17
C ARG A 29 -5.42 14.34 -9.27
N GLU A 30 -4.80 13.20 -8.93
CA GLU A 30 -4.40 12.19 -9.89
C GLU A 30 -4.34 10.80 -9.29
N ILE A 31 -4.77 9.83 -10.08
CA ILE A 31 -4.65 8.41 -9.78
C ILE A 31 -3.60 7.81 -10.72
N VAL A 32 -2.49 7.33 -10.16
CA VAL A 32 -1.37 6.74 -10.88
C VAL A 32 -1.39 5.23 -10.68
N VAL A 33 -1.73 4.49 -11.72
CA VAL A 33 -1.60 3.03 -11.74
C VAL A 33 -0.22 2.67 -12.29
N VAL A 34 0.54 1.89 -11.53
CA VAL A 34 1.83 1.37 -12.01
C VAL A 34 1.64 -0.08 -12.41
N ASN A 35 1.54 -0.32 -13.71
CA ASN A 35 1.47 -1.66 -14.27
C ASN A 35 2.82 -2.36 -14.14
N ASN A 36 2.89 -3.36 -13.26
CA ASN A 36 4.09 -4.10 -12.96
C ASN A 36 4.24 -5.34 -13.86
N ASN A 37 4.37 -5.10 -15.18
CA ASN A 37 4.55 -6.16 -16.18
C ASN A 37 3.35 -7.11 -16.31
N SER A 38 2.11 -6.58 -16.31
CA SER A 38 0.90 -7.39 -16.56
C SER A 38 0.84 -7.86 -18.00
N SER A 39 0.32 -9.06 -18.20
CA SER A 39 0.05 -9.68 -19.51
C SER A 39 -1.42 -9.64 -19.92
N ASP A 40 -2.30 -9.13 -19.06
CA ASP A 40 -3.75 -9.01 -19.26
C ASP A 40 -4.18 -7.58 -19.63
N ALA A 41 -5.47 -7.30 -19.60
CA ALA A 41 -6.04 -5.99 -19.92
C ALA A 41 -5.92 -4.95 -18.77
N THR A 42 -5.06 -5.15 -17.76
CA THR A 42 -4.89 -4.22 -16.62
C THR A 42 -4.64 -2.78 -17.09
N THR A 43 -3.68 -2.57 -18.01
CA THR A 43 -3.35 -1.23 -18.56
C THR A 43 -4.57 -0.59 -19.22
N THR A 44 -5.22 -1.31 -20.13
CA THR A 44 -6.37 -0.81 -20.89
C THR A 44 -7.51 -0.41 -19.95
N ASN A 45 -7.82 -1.26 -18.97
CA ASN A 45 -8.92 -1.02 -18.03
C ASN A 45 -8.62 0.12 -17.04
N ALA A 46 -7.37 0.28 -16.62
CA ALA A 46 -6.95 1.39 -15.78
C ALA A 46 -7.05 2.73 -16.53
N THR A 47 -6.54 2.78 -17.78
CA THR A 47 -6.63 3.98 -18.63
C THR A 47 -8.09 4.35 -18.93
N ALA A 48 -8.93 3.38 -19.27
CA ALA A 48 -10.36 3.59 -19.51
C ALA A 48 -11.12 4.07 -18.25
N ALA A 49 -10.59 3.79 -17.06
CA ALA A 49 -11.13 4.28 -15.79
C ALA A 49 -10.59 5.66 -15.38
N GLY A 50 -9.76 6.32 -16.21
CA GLY A 50 -9.27 7.68 -15.99
C GLY A 50 -7.92 7.78 -15.26
N ALA A 51 -7.20 6.67 -15.04
CA ALA A 51 -5.90 6.72 -14.38
C ALA A 51 -4.75 7.04 -15.36
N THR A 52 -3.73 7.72 -14.86
CA THR A 52 -2.41 7.75 -15.50
C THR A 52 -1.74 6.40 -15.31
N VAL A 53 -1.34 5.73 -16.40
CA VAL A 53 -0.71 4.41 -16.31
C VAL A 53 0.78 4.49 -16.61
N LEU A 54 1.60 4.03 -15.68
CA LEU A 54 3.05 3.89 -15.83
C LEU A 54 3.40 2.41 -16.01
N GLN A 55 4.45 2.14 -16.81
CA GLN A 55 4.97 0.79 -17.00
C GLN A 55 6.24 0.58 -16.14
N GLU A 56 6.27 -0.49 -15.35
CA GLU A 56 7.46 -0.98 -14.65
C GLU A 56 7.68 -2.45 -15.04
N THR A 57 8.75 -2.71 -15.76
CA THR A 57 9.07 -4.05 -16.30
C THR A 57 9.69 -4.99 -15.27
N ARG A 58 10.33 -4.46 -14.24
CA ARG A 58 10.90 -5.25 -13.14
C ARG A 58 9.80 -5.69 -12.20
N GLN A 59 9.58 -6.99 -12.09
CA GLN A 59 8.55 -7.52 -11.20
C GLN A 59 8.88 -7.30 -9.73
N GLY A 60 7.93 -6.73 -9.00
CA GLY A 60 8.01 -6.51 -7.56
C GLY A 60 7.15 -5.33 -7.11
N TYR A 61 6.42 -5.53 -6.05
CA TYR A 61 5.52 -4.52 -5.47
C TYR A 61 6.25 -3.19 -5.19
N GLY A 62 7.42 -3.28 -4.57
CA GLY A 62 8.24 -2.12 -4.27
C GLY A 62 8.76 -1.41 -5.53
N PHE A 63 9.10 -2.13 -6.61
CA PHE A 63 9.47 -1.49 -7.88
C PHE A 63 8.34 -0.63 -8.43
N ALA A 64 7.11 -1.13 -8.38
CA ALA A 64 5.95 -0.37 -8.81
C ALA A 64 5.74 0.88 -7.94
N CYS A 65 5.82 0.74 -6.61
CA CYS A 65 5.71 1.87 -5.70
C CYS A 65 6.81 2.92 -5.97
N LEU A 66 8.07 2.50 -6.11
CA LEU A 66 9.21 3.38 -6.38
C LEU A 66 9.05 4.12 -7.73
N LYS A 67 8.53 3.44 -8.75
CA LYS A 67 8.22 4.05 -10.05
C LYS A 67 7.18 5.16 -9.92
N GLY A 68 6.10 4.91 -9.19
CA GLY A 68 5.06 5.90 -8.91
C GLY A 68 5.61 7.10 -8.13
N ILE A 69 6.39 6.86 -7.06
CA ILE A 69 7.04 7.93 -6.28
C ILE A 69 7.96 8.77 -7.16
N GLY A 70 8.79 8.13 -8.01
CA GLY A 70 9.68 8.83 -8.94
C GLY A 70 8.92 9.73 -9.91
N TYR A 71 7.79 9.26 -10.44
CA TYR A 71 6.91 10.05 -11.29
C TYR A 71 6.35 11.27 -10.56
N LEU A 72 5.79 11.09 -9.36
CA LEU A 72 5.24 12.18 -8.58
C LEU A 72 6.30 13.20 -8.16
N LYS A 73 7.51 12.74 -7.83
CA LYS A 73 8.65 13.61 -7.50
C LYS A 73 9.09 14.50 -8.67
N ALA A 74 8.94 14.02 -9.89
CA ALA A 74 9.34 14.75 -11.11
C ALA A 74 8.32 15.80 -11.57
N LYS A 75 7.14 15.88 -10.94
CA LYS A 75 6.13 16.88 -11.29
C LYS A 75 6.60 18.29 -10.90
N ALA A 76 6.20 19.29 -11.68
CA ALA A 76 6.45 20.71 -11.36
C ALA A 76 5.88 21.10 -9.98
N THR A 77 4.75 20.50 -9.61
CA THR A 77 4.14 20.63 -8.28
C THR A 77 3.92 19.22 -7.72
N PRO A 78 4.84 18.69 -6.90
CA PRO A 78 4.65 17.42 -6.23
C PRO A 78 3.43 17.44 -5.29
N PRO A 79 2.85 16.27 -4.93
CA PRO A 79 1.74 16.23 -3.99
C PRO A 79 2.17 16.58 -2.56
N ASP A 80 1.20 16.97 -1.73
CA ASP A 80 1.37 17.09 -0.28
C ASP A 80 1.27 15.71 0.39
N ILE A 81 0.34 14.86 -0.11
CA ILE A 81 0.05 13.53 0.44
C ILE A 81 0.02 12.52 -0.70
N VAL A 82 0.55 11.34 -0.45
CA VAL A 82 0.40 10.16 -1.31
C VAL A 82 -0.41 9.10 -0.58
N LEU A 83 -1.44 8.59 -1.26
CA LEU A 83 -2.24 7.44 -0.86
C LEU A 83 -1.78 6.22 -1.65
N PHE A 84 -1.53 5.11 -0.97
CA PHE A 84 -1.31 3.79 -1.57
C PHE A 84 -2.52 2.90 -1.34
N ILE A 85 -2.93 2.17 -2.36
CA ILE A 85 -3.99 1.17 -2.28
C ILE A 85 -3.71 0.06 -3.31
N ASP A 86 -4.06 -1.19 -2.97
CA ASP A 86 -3.90 -2.31 -3.89
C ASP A 86 -4.96 -2.30 -5.01
N ALA A 87 -4.61 -2.87 -6.16
CA ALA A 87 -5.45 -2.90 -7.36
C ALA A 87 -6.53 -3.99 -7.33
N ASP A 88 -6.57 -4.87 -6.32
CA ASP A 88 -7.39 -6.09 -6.29
C ASP A 88 -8.80 -5.93 -5.70
N PHE A 89 -9.17 -4.70 -5.32
CA PHE A 89 -10.45 -4.33 -4.72
C PHE A 89 -10.76 -5.02 -3.38
N SER A 90 -9.74 -5.51 -2.67
CA SER A 90 -9.91 -6.07 -1.32
C SER A 90 -10.05 -4.98 -0.25
N ASP A 91 -9.34 -3.88 -0.39
CA ASP A 91 -9.59 -2.66 0.39
C ASP A 91 -10.86 -1.95 -0.09
N GLN A 92 -11.46 -1.11 0.76
CA GLN A 92 -12.59 -0.29 0.41
C GLN A 92 -12.13 1.11 -0.02
N PRO A 93 -12.03 1.44 -1.34
CA PRO A 93 -11.45 2.72 -1.78
C PRO A 93 -12.23 3.94 -1.29
N ARG A 94 -13.54 3.80 -1.03
CA ARG A 94 -14.38 4.89 -0.47
C ARG A 94 -13.94 5.30 0.93
N GLU A 95 -13.23 4.44 1.65
CA GLU A 95 -12.68 4.72 2.97
C GLU A 95 -11.36 5.53 2.92
N ALA A 96 -10.90 5.92 1.73
CA ALA A 96 -9.72 6.79 1.57
C ALA A 96 -9.82 8.08 2.40
N ALA A 97 -11.03 8.63 2.53
CA ALA A 97 -11.26 9.81 3.34
C ALA A 97 -10.88 9.60 4.82
N LEU A 98 -11.14 8.40 5.39
CA LEU A 98 -10.79 8.05 6.77
C LEU A 98 -9.26 8.02 6.97
N ILE A 99 -8.53 7.55 5.95
CA ILE A 99 -7.06 7.46 5.99
C ILE A 99 -6.42 8.83 5.79
N LEU A 100 -7.01 9.68 4.97
CA LEU A 100 -6.49 11.00 4.65
C LEU A 100 -6.75 12.03 5.76
N GLU A 101 -7.89 11.91 6.46
CA GLU A 101 -8.38 12.88 7.43
C GLU A 101 -7.36 13.22 8.53
N PRO A 102 -6.67 12.25 9.21
CA PRO A 102 -5.71 12.58 10.25
C PRO A 102 -4.50 13.38 9.73
N ILE A 103 -4.08 13.13 8.46
CA ILE A 103 -2.98 13.88 7.86
C ILE A 103 -3.43 15.29 7.46
N ILE A 104 -4.62 15.41 6.88
CA ILE A 104 -5.20 16.70 6.47
C ILE A 104 -5.35 17.63 7.68
N ASN A 105 -5.77 17.07 8.82
CA ASN A 105 -5.93 17.81 10.08
C ASN A 105 -4.62 17.99 10.86
N GLY A 106 -3.49 17.58 10.31
CA GLY A 106 -2.17 17.78 10.92
C GLY A 106 -1.85 16.89 12.12
N ARG A 107 -2.72 15.88 12.44
CA ARG A 107 -2.53 14.98 13.57
C ARG A 107 -1.50 13.88 13.29
N ALA A 108 -1.35 13.45 12.03
CA ALA A 108 -0.44 12.39 11.64
C ALA A 108 0.47 12.79 10.49
N ASP A 109 1.63 12.12 10.39
CA ASP A 109 2.51 12.15 9.21
C ASP A 109 2.23 10.97 8.28
N MET A 110 1.82 9.82 8.84
CA MET A 110 1.45 8.60 8.14
C MET A 110 0.24 7.95 8.80
N VAL A 111 -0.70 7.46 7.98
CA VAL A 111 -1.89 6.72 8.44
C VAL A 111 -1.98 5.39 7.70
N ILE A 112 -2.31 4.33 8.44
CA ILE A 112 -2.47 2.97 7.92
C ILE A 112 -3.91 2.53 8.17
N GLY A 113 -4.55 2.00 7.14
CA GLY A 113 -5.80 1.28 7.27
C GLY A 113 -5.57 -0.08 7.92
N SER A 114 -6.01 -0.23 9.17
CA SER A 114 -5.88 -1.48 9.91
C SER A 114 -7.07 -2.41 9.63
N ARG A 115 -6.78 -3.50 8.96
CA ARG A 115 -7.73 -4.62 8.76
C ARG A 115 -7.91 -5.41 10.06
N ALA A 116 -6.93 -5.35 10.95
CA ALA A 116 -6.99 -6.01 12.26
C ALA A 116 -7.97 -5.31 13.20
N ALA A 117 -8.04 -3.98 13.14
CA ALA A 117 -8.95 -3.17 13.95
C ALA A 117 -10.33 -2.96 13.29
N GLY A 118 -10.46 -3.23 11.98
CA GLY A 118 -11.68 -3.01 11.21
C GLY A 118 -12.50 -4.26 10.94
N ASN A 119 -13.40 -4.14 9.97
CA ASN A 119 -14.31 -5.21 9.58
C ASN A 119 -13.70 -6.06 8.46
N LYS A 120 -13.51 -7.35 8.72
CA LYS A 120 -13.00 -8.31 7.72
C LYS A 120 -14.10 -9.27 7.27
N GLU A 121 -14.28 -9.38 5.96
CA GLU A 121 -15.11 -10.44 5.38
C GLU A 121 -14.49 -11.81 5.71
N LYS A 122 -15.32 -12.78 6.12
CA LYS A 122 -14.84 -14.12 6.45
C LYS A 122 -14.11 -14.75 5.25
N GLY A 123 -12.84 -15.13 5.46
CA GLY A 123 -11.99 -15.71 4.43
C GLY A 123 -11.34 -14.69 3.46
N SER A 124 -11.35 -13.40 3.76
CA SER A 124 -10.62 -12.38 3.00
C SER A 124 -9.12 -12.43 3.24
N MET A 125 -8.69 -12.91 4.39
CA MET A 125 -7.29 -13.18 4.71
C MET A 125 -7.08 -14.69 4.96
N THR A 126 -6.00 -15.23 4.42
CA THR A 126 -5.59 -16.61 4.70
C THR A 126 -4.97 -16.73 6.10
N ILE A 127 -5.00 -17.93 6.68
CA ILE A 127 -4.38 -18.20 7.99
C ILE A 127 -2.89 -17.78 8.01
N PRO A 128 -2.07 -18.10 6.98
CA PRO A 128 -0.68 -17.63 6.93
C PRO A 128 -0.54 -16.10 6.91
N GLN A 129 -1.45 -15.37 6.25
CA GLN A 129 -1.41 -13.91 6.26
C GLN A 129 -1.71 -13.33 7.64
N VAL A 130 -2.72 -13.86 8.33
CA VAL A 130 -3.06 -13.45 9.70
C VAL A 130 -1.89 -13.71 10.65
N PHE A 131 -1.32 -14.92 10.60
CA PHE A 131 -0.17 -15.28 11.41
C PHE A 131 1.07 -14.43 11.09
N GLY A 132 1.37 -14.23 9.80
CA GLY A 132 2.51 -13.42 9.36
C GLY A 132 2.39 -11.96 9.80
N THR A 133 1.19 -11.38 9.70
CA THR A 133 0.91 -10.02 10.19
C THR A 133 1.11 -9.92 11.70
N TRP A 134 0.52 -10.86 12.46
CA TRP A 134 0.67 -10.91 13.92
C TRP A 134 2.14 -11.05 14.34
N LEU A 135 2.89 -11.95 13.71
CA LEU A 135 4.31 -12.15 14.02
C LEU A 135 5.12 -10.89 13.71
N ALA A 136 4.95 -10.31 12.54
CA ALA A 136 5.68 -9.11 12.12
C ALA A 136 5.36 -7.91 13.02
N THR A 137 4.10 -7.65 13.33
CA THR A 137 3.72 -6.53 14.21
C THR A 137 4.19 -6.75 15.65
N THR A 138 4.24 -8.01 16.12
CA THR A 138 4.83 -8.36 17.42
C THR A 138 6.33 -8.07 17.45
N LEU A 139 7.07 -8.47 16.40
CA LEU A 139 8.51 -8.18 16.30
C LEU A 139 8.78 -6.66 16.20
N LEU A 140 7.97 -5.94 15.42
CA LEU A 140 8.07 -4.48 15.34
C LEU A 140 7.86 -3.84 16.73
N ARG A 141 6.92 -4.34 17.51
CA ARG A 141 6.67 -3.86 18.87
C ARG A 141 7.84 -4.13 19.80
N ILE A 142 8.39 -5.34 19.78
CA ILE A 142 9.48 -5.75 20.69
C ILE A 142 10.78 -5.04 20.33
N ILE A 143 11.15 -5.03 19.06
CA ILE A 143 12.47 -4.53 18.61
C ILE A 143 12.48 -3.02 18.50
N TYR A 144 11.40 -2.43 17.96
CA TYR A 144 11.36 -0.99 17.61
C TYR A 144 10.40 -0.17 18.47
N LYS A 145 9.69 -0.81 19.42
CA LYS A 145 8.64 -0.17 20.25
C LYS A 145 7.52 0.46 19.40
N ALA A 146 7.27 -0.08 18.20
CA ALA A 146 6.25 0.39 17.28
C ALA A 146 4.89 -0.22 17.62
N SER A 147 3.83 0.57 17.63
CA SER A 147 2.48 0.15 18.06
C SER A 147 1.55 -0.16 16.89
N PHE A 148 2.06 -0.77 15.82
CA PHE A 148 1.22 -1.17 14.68
C PHE A 148 0.47 -2.48 14.95
N THR A 149 -0.78 -2.54 14.49
CA THR A 149 -1.63 -3.74 14.54
C THR A 149 -1.72 -4.46 13.20
N ASP A 150 -1.38 -3.77 12.10
CA ASP A 150 -1.46 -4.31 10.75
C ASP A 150 -0.30 -3.84 9.85
N LEU A 151 -0.08 -4.57 8.76
CA LEU A 151 0.86 -4.24 7.68
C LEU A 151 0.12 -3.80 6.41
N GLY A 152 -1.11 -3.30 6.55
CA GLY A 152 -2.02 -3.00 5.45
C GLY A 152 -1.39 -2.16 4.34
N PRO A 153 -1.65 -2.48 3.06
CA PRO A 153 -1.18 -1.70 1.92
C PRO A 153 -1.92 -0.37 1.78
N PHE A 154 -3.17 -0.30 2.25
CA PHE A 154 -3.99 0.89 2.22
C PHE A 154 -3.50 1.89 3.26
N ARG A 155 -2.74 2.89 2.81
CA ARG A 155 -2.06 3.85 3.68
C ARG A 155 -1.83 5.19 3.00
N ALA A 156 -1.74 6.26 3.79
CA ALA A 156 -1.35 7.57 3.32
C ALA A 156 -0.16 8.11 4.10
N ILE A 157 0.64 8.96 3.46
CA ILE A 157 1.81 9.58 4.08
C ILE A 157 2.05 10.96 3.44
N LYS A 158 2.49 11.94 4.23
CA LYS A 158 3.00 13.22 3.72
C LYS A 158 4.15 12.96 2.75
N PHE A 159 4.08 13.54 1.56
CA PHE A 159 5.04 13.21 0.50
C PHE A 159 6.49 13.57 0.88
N CYS A 160 6.70 14.68 1.54
CA CYS A 160 8.03 15.06 2.03
C CYS A 160 8.61 14.02 3.02
N LYS A 161 7.75 13.44 3.88
CA LYS A 161 8.15 12.38 4.80
C LYS A 161 8.48 11.09 4.05
N LEU A 162 7.64 10.70 3.07
CA LEU A 162 7.89 9.54 2.21
C LEU A 162 9.25 9.63 1.52
N LEU A 163 9.60 10.78 0.98
CA LEU A 163 10.91 11.00 0.36
C LEU A 163 12.06 10.89 1.38
N ALA A 164 11.87 11.42 2.59
CA ALA A 164 12.84 11.32 3.68
C ALA A 164 13.05 9.89 4.17
N LEU A 165 12.03 9.01 4.11
CA LEU A 165 12.17 7.58 4.42
C LEU A 165 13.16 6.88 3.49
N ASN A 166 13.41 7.39 2.29
CA ASN A 166 14.34 6.80 1.32
C ASN A 166 14.09 5.30 1.13
N MET A 167 12.89 4.96 0.68
CA MET A 167 12.44 3.59 0.50
C MET A 167 13.30 2.83 -0.51
N GLN A 168 13.65 1.58 -0.21
CA GLN A 168 14.58 0.78 -1.00
C GLN A 168 14.07 -0.63 -1.31
N ASP A 169 13.13 -1.18 -0.54
CA ASP A 169 12.62 -2.52 -0.81
C ASP A 169 11.88 -2.54 -2.14
N THR A 170 12.25 -3.48 -2.98
CA THR A 170 11.72 -3.61 -4.34
C THR A 170 10.61 -4.66 -4.45
N THR A 171 10.31 -5.39 -3.35
CA THR A 171 9.40 -6.53 -3.35
C THR A 171 8.40 -6.49 -2.20
N PHE A 172 8.29 -7.58 -1.43
CA PHE A 172 7.27 -7.79 -0.38
C PHE A 172 7.60 -7.15 0.98
N GLY A 173 8.82 -6.64 1.17
CA GLY A 173 9.22 -5.94 2.38
C GLY A 173 8.78 -4.48 2.42
N TRP A 174 8.20 -3.96 1.34
CA TRP A 174 7.83 -2.55 1.17
C TRP A 174 7.02 -1.97 2.34
N THR A 175 5.93 -2.63 2.71
CA THR A 175 5.03 -2.13 3.76
C THR A 175 5.70 -2.12 5.12
N VAL A 176 6.48 -3.15 5.43
CA VAL A 176 7.24 -3.29 6.67
C VAL A 176 8.38 -2.27 6.73
N GLU A 177 9.13 -2.10 5.63
CA GLU A 177 10.20 -1.09 5.55
C GLU A 177 9.67 0.31 5.85
N MET A 178 8.51 0.66 5.29
CA MET A 178 7.91 1.98 5.52
C MET A 178 7.58 2.20 7.00
N GLN A 179 6.93 1.23 7.65
CA GLN A 179 6.58 1.33 9.07
C GLN A 179 7.81 1.38 9.96
N LEU A 180 8.82 0.57 9.65
CA LEU A 180 10.10 0.53 10.34
C LEU A 180 10.81 1.88 10.29
N LYS A 181 11.02 2.41 9.08
CA LYS A 181 11.68 3.70 8.87
C LYS A 181 10.87 4.86 9.45
N ALA A 182 9.53 4.80 9.35
CA ALA A 182 8.67 5.79 9.99
C ALA A 182 8.88 5.81 11.52
N THR A 183 8.96 4.64 12.15
CA THR A 183 9.25 4.52 13.58
C THR A 183 10.64 5.06 13.93
N GLN A 184 11.68 4.68 13.17
CA GLN A 184 13.05 5.14 13.40
C GLN A 184 13.19 6.65 13.27
N GLN A 185 12.45 7.25 12.31
CA GLN A 185 12.41 8.70 12.11
C GLN A 185 11.39 9.42 12.99
N LYS A 186 10.75 8.70 13.92
CA LYS A 186 9.77 9.25 14.89
C LYS A 186 8.61 9.98 14.22
N LEU A 187 8.14 9.49 13.07
CA LEU A 187 6.93 10.02 12.44
C LEU A 187 5.72 9.77 13.35
N VAL A 188 4.79 10.73 13.36
CA VAL A 188 3.49 10.53 14.00
C VAL A 188 2.67 9.62 13.10
N CYS A 189 2.47 8.37 13.55
CA CYS A 189 1.72 7.35 12.83
C CYS A 189 0.40 7.06 13.53
N GLU A 190 -0.70 7.02 12.76
CA GLU A 190 -2.01 6.59 13.25
C GLU A 190 -2.49 5.36 12.47
N GLU A 191 -3.36 4.56 13.08
CA GLU A 191 -4.09 3.49 12.41
C GLU A 191 -5.58 3.79 12.48
N VAL A 192 -6.28 3.61 11.36
CA VAL A 192 -7.73 3.73 11.29
C VAL A 192 -8.35 2.39 10.91
N PRO A 193 -9.46 1.98 11.54
CA PRO A 193 -10.17 0.76 11.16
C PRO A 193 -10.68 0.87 9.72
N VAL A 194 -10.41 -0.15 8.89
CA VAL A 194 -10.92 -0.22 7.52
C VAL A 194 -11.63 -1.53 7.22
N THR A 195 -12.50 -1.50 6.22
CA THR A 195 -13.19 -2.68 5.71
C THR A 195 -12.29 -3.44 4.75
N TYR A 196 -12.17 -4.75 4.95
CA TYR A 196 -11.39 -5.64 4.08
C TYR A 196 -12.24 -6.79 3.55
N ARG A 197 -12.29 -6.96 2.24
CA ARG A 197 -13.12 -7.94 1.54
C ARG A 197 -12.27 -9.01 0.89
N LYS A 198 -12.95 -10.02 0.38
CA LYS A 198 -12.32 -10.93 -0.57
C LYS A 198 -11.94 -10.17 -1.82
N ARG A 199 -10.72 -10.36 -2.27
CA ARG A 199 -10.22 -9.76 -3.50
C ARG A 199 -11.01 -10.22 -4.72
N VAL A 200 -11.07 -9.40 -5.73
CA VAL A 200 -11.51 -9.80 -7.07
C VAL A 200 -10.35 -10.54 -7.75
N GLY A 201 -10.61 -11.71 -8.29
CA GLY A 201 -9.58 -12.54 -8.92
C GLY A 201 -8.77 -13.39 -7.93
N VAL A 202 -7.60 -13.88 -8.37
CA VAL A 202 -6.75 -14.83 -7.63
C VAL A 202 -5.47 -14.14 -7.17
N SER A 203 -5.10 -14.37 -5.89
CA SER A 203 -3.83 -13.86 -5.37
C SER A 203 -2.63 -14.51 -6.07
N LYS A 204 -1.76 -13.68 -6.62
CA LYS A 204 -0.54 -14.11 -7.29
C LYS A 204 0.61 -14.41 -6.31
N ILE A 205 0.48 -13.99 -5.05
CA ILE A 205 1.48 -14.13 -4.00
C ILE A 205 0.98 -15.08 -2.93
N SER A 206 0.00 -14.69 -2.14
CA SER A 206 -0.54 -15.47 -1.02
C SER A 206 -1.42 -16.66 -1.46
N GLY A 207 -1.77 -16.75 -2.74
CA GLY A 207 -2.43 -17.91 -3.34
C GLY A 207 -1.48 -19.07 -3.64
N THR A 208 -0.16 -18.92 -3.45
CA THR A 208 0.83 -19.98 -3.68
C THR A 208 1.68 -20.20 -2.44
N VAL A 209 2.06 -21.46 -2.18
CA VAL A 209 2.93 -21.83 -1.05
C VAL A 209 4.28 -21.11 -1.16
N LYS A 210 4.88 -21.11 -2.35
CA LYS A 210 6.16 -20.43 -2.61
C LYS A 210 6.08 -18.92 -2.36
N GLY A 211 5.02 -18.27 -2.85
CA GLY A 211 4.82 -16.83 -2.65
C GLY A 211 4.64 -16.46 -1.17
N THR A 212 3.86 -17.27 -0.44
CA THR A 212 3.66 -17.08 1.00
C THR A 212 4.96 -17.20 1.79
N LEU A 213 5.78 -18.22 1.51
CA LEU A 213 7.08 -18.41 2.17
C LEU A 213 8.07 -17.30 1.83
N MET A 214 8.13 -16.89 0.56
CA MET A 214 9.00 -15.78 0.14
C MET A 214 8.58 -14.45 0.77
N ALA A 215 7.29 -14.16 0.84
CA ALA A 215 6.80 -12.95 1.49
C ALA A 215 7.13 -12.97 2.99
N GLY A 216 6.88 -14.09 3.69
CA GLY A 216 7.23 -14.25 5.10
C GLY A 216 8.73 -14.07 5.36
N TYR A 217 9.57 -14.74 4.58
CA TYR A 217 11.03 -14.58 4.66
C TYR A 217 11.46 -13.12 4.46
N LYS A 218 10.93 -12.46 3.43
CA LYS A 218 11.29 -11.09 3.10
C LYS A 218 10.86 -10.10 4.18
N ILE A 219 9.68 -10.28 4.77
CA ILE A 219 9.20 -9.48 5.90
C ILE A 219 10.17 -9.61 7.10
N LEU A 220 10.48 -10.84 7.50
CA LEU A 220 11.42 -11.08 8.61
C LEU A 220 12.83 -10.54 8.30
N TYR A 221 13.33 -10.81 7.09
CA TYR A 221 14.61 -10.24 6.66
C TYR A 221 14.64 -8.71 6.76
N THR A 222 13.54 -8.04 6.32
CA THR A 222 13.46 -6.58 6.38
C THR A 222 13.47 -6.08 7.83
N ILE A 223 12.76 -6.76 8.74
CA ILE A 223 12.75 -6.41 10.17
C ILE A 223 14.16 -6.47 10.75
N PHE A 224 14.91 -7.55 10.49
CA PHE A 224 16.25 -7.71 11.04
C PHE A 224 17.34 -6.92 10.31
N LYS A 225 17.13 -6.56 9.05
CA LYS A 225 18.07 -5.73 8.29
C LYS A 225 18.25 -4.32 8.86
N TYR A 226 17.20 -3.79 9.47
CA TYR A 226 17.17 -2.42 10.00
C TYR A 226 17.23 -2.38 11.54
N SER A 227 17.42 -3.53 12.21
CA SER A 227 17.59 -3.63 13.67
C SER A 227 18.97 -3.19 14.14
#